data_77868199984d9c739b317995792717f2
#
_entry.id   77868199984d9c739b317995792717f2
#
_cell.length_a   1.000
_cell.length_b   1.000
_cell.length_c   1.000
_cell.angle_alpha   90.00
_cell.angle_beta   90.00
_cell.angle_gamma   90.00
#
_symmetry.space_group_name_H-M   'P 1'
#
loop_
_entity.id
_entity.type
_entity.pdbx_description
1 polymer ?
#
loop_
_entity_poly.entity_id
_entity_poly.type
_entity_poly.pdbx_seq_one_letter_code
_entity_poly.pdbx_strand_id
1 'polypeptide(L)'
;MCGIVGYIGEKKATPILLDALEKLEYRGYDSAGIALVSGKGINIFKTRGRIADLRKIIDTAPADDSCVGIGHTRWATHGEPSDLNAHPHRSKSGRVAVVHNGIVENYLELRQFLIEHGHSFSTETDSEVVSELIDYCYNGDPVAAVRIAESKIKGSYSFGILFKDYPWQIIAMRKDSPLIIGAGRGENFIASDVPAILKHTRDVYRLGERELAILTKDGVTVINSYGERVNCVYEHIDWDASAAEKGGYPHFMIKEIMEQPEAIAKTIAPRISNGKIELGFKHITAEMLKKVNSIKIIGCGSAYHVGFVAGYFMRAALRIPVESVLASEFRYDNPIVDENTLAIVISQSGETLDTLYGLREAKKHGAKTIAIVNVVGSTIANESEDVLYTWAGPEIAVATTKAYSTQLVLIHLLMLCIAQAQGKMSEQQIAHEIECLEKIPEQLKFMLSNVEQVQFLASQFFNGHDMFFIGRNVDYALSLEASLKLKEISYIHSEAYAAGELKHGTISLIENGTLVIALCTYRPLLEKMISNIKEVKARGASVIAVINEDDAQTETVADYVIRIPECESIATPSLTIVPLQLFAYYIASLKGCDIDKPRNLAKSVTVE
;
A
#
# COMPACT_ATOMS: atom_id res chain seq x y z
N MET A 1 -3.68 9.09 0.79
CA MET A 1 -4.58 8.75 -0.33
C MET A 1 -6.03 8.95 0.09
N CYS A 2 -6.90 9.38 -0.81
CA CYS A 2 -8.30 9.73 -0.49
C CYS A 2 -9.24 8.53 -0.67
N GLY A 3 -10.44 8.58 -0.07
CA GLY A 3 -11.50 7.61 -0.24
C GLY A 3 -12.72 8.24 -0.93
N ILE A 4 -13.16 7.67 -2.04
CA ILE A 4 -14.42 8.04 -2.72
C ILE A 4 -15.48 7.00 -2.43
N VAL A 5 -16.70 7.44 -2.20
CA VAL A 5 -17.91 6.62 -2.16
C VAL A 5 -19.04 7.37 -2.88
N GLY A 6 -19.89 6.64 -3.58
CA GLY A 6 -21.18 7.15 -4.07
C GLY A 6 -22.26 6.10 -3.90
N TYR A 7 -23.47 6.56 -3.69
CA TYR A 7 -24.66 5.72 -3.53
C TYR A 7 -25.81 6.29 -4.32
N ILE A 8 -26.49 5.42 -5.02
CA ILE A 8 -27.79 5.69 -5.66
C ILE A 8 -28.70 4.49 -5.44
N GLY A 9 -29.91 4.73 -4.95
CA GLY A 9 -30.88 3.66 -4.66
C GLY A 9 -32.19 4.18 -4.12
N GLU A 10 -32.87 3.37 -3.31
CA GLU A 10 -34.15 3.70 -2.69
C GLU A 10 -34.03 4.13 -1.22
N LYS A 11 -32.87 3.86 -0.59
CA LYS A 11 -32.64 4.19 0.82
C LYS A 11 -32.03 5.59 0.93
N LYS A 12 -32.10 6.19 2.12
CA LYS A 12 -31.41 7.45 2.41
C LYS A 12 -29.90 7.28 2.20
N ALA A 13 -29.30 8.16 1.41
CA ALA A 13 -27.89 8.08 1.05
C ALA A 13 -26.94 8.37 2.24
N THR A 14 -27.31 9.31 3.12
CA THR A 14 -26.47 9.80 4.21
C THR A 14 -25.90 8.68 5.09
N PRO A 15 -26.68 7.78 5.72
CA PRO A 15 -26.14 6.73 6.60
C PRO A 15 -25.24 5.75 5.82
N ILE A 16 -25.59 5.45 4.57
CA ILE A 16 -24.82 4.53 3.71
C ILE A 16 -23.47 5.14 3.37
N LEU A 17 -23.43 6.41 2.98
CA LEU A 17 -22.19 7.11 2.65
C LEU A 17 -21.28 7.23 3.87
N LEU A 18 -21.81 7.57 5.05
CA LEU A 18 -21.03 7.68 6.27
C LEU A 18 -20.43 6.34 6.70
N ASP A 19 -21.20 5.26 6.67
CA ASP A 19 -20.71 3.91 7.00
C ASP A 19 -19.62 3.44 6.01
N ALA A 20 -19.81 3.73 4.72
CA ALA A 20 -18.84 3.37 3.70
C ALA A 20 -17.56 4.20 3.78
N LEU A 21 -17.66 5.52 4.05
CA LEU A 21 -16.51 6.38 4.27
C LEU A 21 -15.70 5.99 5.50
N GLU A 22 -16.37 5.54 6.57
CA GLU A 22 -15.71 5.04 7.79
C GLU A 22 -14.81 3.84 7.48
N LYS A 23 -15.23 2.97 6.56
CA LYS A 23 -14.42 1.84 6.06
C LYS A 23 -13.26 2.27 5.17
N LEU A 24 -13.27 3.49 4.63
CA LEU A 24 -12.18 4.08 3.82
C LEU A 24 -11.30 5.06 4.59
N GLU A 25 -11.56 5.31 5.88
CA GLU A 25 -10.83 6.30 6.67
C GLU A 25 -9.32 5.99 6.77
N TYR A 26 -8.90 4.74 6.60
CA TYR A 26 -7.49 4.35 6.49
C TYR A 26 -6.78 4.92 5.24
N ARG A 27 -7.56 5.36 4.24
CA ARG A 27 -7.04 5.97 3.02
C ARG A 27 -6.83 7.48 3.16
N GLY A 28 -7.62 8.16 3.99
CA GLY A 28 -7.52 9.59 4.23
C GLY A 28 -8.38 10.00 5.43
N TYR A 29 -7.88 10.90 6.26
CA TYR A 29 -8.51 11.28 7.53
C TYR A 29 -8.26 12.75 7.91
N ASP A 30 -7.76 13.56 6.98
CA ASP A 30 -7.47 14.99 7.22
C ASP A 30 -8.75 15.84 7.16
N SER A 31 -9.66 15.47 6.30
CA SER A 31 -10.99 16.06 6.19
C SER A 31 -11.96 15.09 5.52
N ALA A 32 -13.25 15.30 5.73
CA ALA A 32 -14.30 14.46 5.17
C ALA A 32 -15.52 15.29 4.75
N GLY A 33 -16.32 14.75 3.81
CA GLY A 33 -17.58 15.37 3.45
C GLY A 33 -18.41 14.53 2.50
N ILE A 34 -19.68 14.90 2.41
CA ILE A 34 -20.68 14.32 1.49
C ILE A 34 -21.41 15.41 0.71
N ALA A 35 -21.81 15.08 -0.51
CA ALA A 35 -22.78 15.85 -1.28
C ALA A 35 -24.00 14.97 -1.56
N LEU A 36 -25.18 15.54 -1.35
CA LEU A 36 -26.48 14.92 -1.56
C LEU A 36 -27.24 15.70 -2.62
N VAL A 37 -27.85 15.02 -3.57
CA VAL A 37 -28.63 15.66 -4.64
C VAL A 37 -30.09 15.29 -4.56
N SER A 38 -30.94 16.28 -4.73
CA SER A 38 -32.40 16.14 -4.80
C SER A 38 -33.00 17.14 -5.80
N GLY A 39 -34.29 17.08 -6.02
CA GLY A 39 -35.00 18.08 -6.82
C GLY A 39 -34.88 19.53 -6.31
N LYS A 40 -34.38 19.73 -5.07
CA LYS A 40 -34.12 21.05 -4.47
C LYS A 40 -32.72 21.58 -4.76
N GLY A 41 -31.79 20.73 -5.20
CA GLY A 41 -30.41 21.09 -5.49
C GLY A 41 -29.38 20.12 -4.87
N ILE A 42 -28.15 20.61 -4.75
CA ILE A 42 -27.06 19.85 -4.15
C ILE A 42 -26.71 20.44 -2.78
N ASN A 43 -26.87 19.62 -1.73
CA ASN A 43 -26.47 19.93 -0.36
C ASN A 43 -25.10 19.34 -0.05
N ILE A 44 -24.21 20.12 0.58
CA ILE A 44 -22.86 19.66 0.93
C ILE A 44 -22.65 19.82 2.45
N PHE A 45 -22.16 18.75 3.07
CA PHE A 45 -21.68 18.71 4.45
C PHE A 45 -20.23 18.29 4.42
N LYS A 46 -19.33 19.11 4.96
CA LYS A 46 -17.90 18.83 4.97
C LYS A 46 -17.19 19.50 6.13
N THR A 47 -16.11 18.88 6.59
CA THR A 47 -15.32 19.39 7.73
C THR A 47 -13.89 18.90 7.67
N ARG A 48 -13.00 19.66 8.29
CA ARG A 48 -11.69 19.17 8.69
C ARG A 48 -11.85 18.12 9.80
N GLY A 49 -11.03 17.07 9.76
CA GLY A 49 -11.05 15.99 10.74
C GLY A 49 -11.66 14.71 10.20
N ARG A 50 -12.05 13.82 11.10
CA ARG A 50 -12.48 12.45 10.81
C ARG A 50 -13.98 12.35 10.51
N ILE A 51 -14.42 11.17 10.07
CA ILE A 51 -15.85 10.88 9.82
C ILE A 51 -16.70 11.13 11.08
N ALA A 52 -16.17 10.87 12.27
CA ALA A 52 -16.86 11.17 13.53
C ALA A 52 -17.20 12.66 13.70
N ASP A 53 -16.38 13.56 13.17
CA ASP A 53 -16.62 15.01 13.22
C ASP A 53 -17.67 15.41 12.16
N LEU A 54 -17.62 14.80 10.98
CA LEU A 54 -18.65 14.97 9.95
C LEU A 54 -20.03 14.50 10.44
N ARG A 55 -20.12 13.38 11.15
CA ARG A 55 -21.37 12.88 11.76
C ARG A 55 -21.98 13.92 12.71
N LYS A 56 -21.20 14.55 13.58
CA LYS A 56 -21.69 15.60 14.50
C LYS A 56 -22.35 16.76 13.75
N ILE A 57 -21.76 17.19 12.63
CA ILE A 57 -22.33 18.27 11.81
C ILE A 57 -23.65 17.83 11.18
N ILE A 58 -23.70 16.63 10.61
CA ILE A 58 -24.89 16.09 9.95
C ILE A 58 -26.04 15.87 10.94
N ASP A 59 -25.72 15.37 12.16
CA ASP A 59 -26.73 15.12 13.20
C ASP A 59 -27.41 16.42 13.70
N THR A 60 -26.75 17.57 13.55
CA THR A 60 -27.31 18.89 13.91
C THR A 60 -27.99 19.59 12.73
N ALA A 61 -27.80 19.10 11.51
CA ALA A 61 -28.38 19.67 10.31
C ALA A 61 -29.85 19.22 10.10
N PRO A 62 -30.64 19.97 9.31
CA PRO A 62 -31.97 19.50 8.87
C PRO A 62 -31.85 18.15 8.15
N ALA A 63 -32.78 17.23 8.45
CA ALA A 63 -32.81 15.91 7.82
C ALA A 63 -32.88 16.02 6.30
N ASP A 64 -31.98 15.30 5.61
CA ASP A 64 -31.96 15.18 4.16
C ASP A 64 -32.35 13.75 3.77
N ASP A 65 -33.43 13.64 3.01
CA ASP A 65 -34.00 12.36 2.57
C ASP A 65 -33.49 11.93 1.18
N SER A 66 -32.46 12.57 0.66
CA SER A 66 -31.88 12.25 -0.65
C SER A 66 -31.39 10.78 -0.70
N CYS A 67 -31.74 10.14 -1.82
CA CYS A 67 -31.35 8.75 -2.11
C CYS A 67 -30.12 8.67 -3.05
N VAL A 68 -29.54 9.81 -3.39
CA VAL A 68 -28.37 9.93 -4.27
C VAL A 68 -27.35 10.86 -3.63
N GLY A 69 -26.11 10.39 -3.57
CA GLY A 69 -25.02 11.21 -3.04
C GLY A 69 -23.65 10.63 -3.31
N ILE A 70 -22.66 11.48 -3.11
CA ILE A 70 -21.22 11.13 -3.17
C ILE A 70 -20.54 11.59 -1.88
N GLY A 71 -19.46 10.94 -1.52
CA GLY A 71 -18.70 11.26 -0.31
C GLY A 71 -17.23 11.02 -0.49
N HIS A 72 -16.46 11.65 0.40
CA HIS A 72 -15.00 11.65 0.31
C HIS A 72 -14.33 11.72 1.69
N THR A 73 -13.22 10.99 1.84
CA THR A 73 -12.23 11.20 2.90
C THR A 73 -10.93 11.65 2.26
N ARG A 74 -10.38 12.77 2.72
CA ARG A 74 -9.24 13.44 2.10
C ARG A 74 -7.94 13.16 2.86
N TRP A 75 -6.89 12.92 2.09
CA TRP A 75 -5.50 13.08 2.47
C TRP A 75 -4.93 14.22 1.62
N ALA A 76 -4.57 15.32 2.27
CA ALA A 76 -4.26 16.57 1.58
C ALA A 76 -2.98 16.48 0.73
N THR A 77 -3.07 16.86 -0.54
CA THR A 77 -1.96 17.03 -1.48
C THR A 77 -1.82 18.50 -1.88
N HIS A 78 -2.92 19.18 -2.19
CA HIS A 78 -2.99 20.59 -2.57
C HIS A 78 -3.92 21.35 -1.63
N GLY A 79 -3.43 22.42 -1.01
CA GLY A 79 -4.15 23.19 0.01
C GLY A 79 -4.21 22.49 1.37
N GLU A 80 -4.07 23.25 2.44
CA GLU A 80 -4.06 22.73 3.82
C GLU A 80 -5.39 22.04 4.20
N PRO A 81 -5.37 21.10 5.17
CA PRO A 81 -6.61 20.54 5.72
C PRO A 81 -7.48 21.61 6.38
N SER A 82 -8.63 21.92 5.76
CA SER A 82 -9.60 22.89 6.24
C SER A 82 -11.00 22.50 5.78
N ASP A 83 -12.05 23.08 6.39
CA ASP A 83 -13.42 22.88 5.96
C ASP A 83 -13.64 23.34 4.52
N LEU A 84 -12.94 24.39 4.10
CA LEU A 84 -13.05 24.96 2.76
C LEU A 84 -12.45 24.01 1.72
N ASN A 85 -11.24 23.50 1.98
CA ASN A 85 -10.49 22.61 1.09
C ASN A 85 -10.97 21.16 1.15
N ALA A 86 -11.87 20.80 2.06
CA ALA A 86 -12.49 19.47 2.11
C ALA A 86 -13.37 19.23 0.87
N HIS A 87 -13.41 17.96 0.41
CA HIS A 87 -14.35 17.52 -0.63
C HIS A 87 -15.72 17.19 -0.02
N PRO A 88 -16.81 17.25 -0.83
CA PRO A 88 -16.90 17.57 -2.25
C PRO A 88 -16.69 19.05 -2.58
N HIS A 89 -16.28 19.33 -3.82
CA HIS A 89 -16.26 20.68 -4.38
C HIS A 89 -17.47 20.89 -5.29
N ARG A 90 -18.14 22.03 -5.11
CA ARG A 90 -19.30 22.41 -5.92
C ARG A 90 -18.95 23.60 -6.79
N SER A 91 -19.33 23.55 -8.06
CA SER A 91 -19.19 24.72 -8.95
C SER A 91 -19.93 25.93 -8.43
N LYS A 92 -19.48 27.12 -8.79
CA LYS A 92 -20.04 28.41 -8.35
C LYS A 92 -21.52 28.56 -8.76
N SER A 93 -21.91 28.02 -9.90
CA SER A 93 -23.29 27.98 -10.35
C SER A 93 -24.18 27.08 -9.49
N GLY A 94 -23.60 26.17 -8.72
CA GLY A 94 -24.29 25.15 -7.93
C GLY A 94 -24.82 23.97 -8.74
N ARG A 95 -24.48 23.86 -10.03
CA ARG A 95 -24.97 22.80 -10.92
C ARG A 95 -24.22 21.48 -10.79
N VAL A 96 -22.93 21.52 -10.47
CA VAL A 96 -22.04 20.36 -10.44
C VAL A 96 -21.39 20.23 -9.07
N ALA A 97 -21.30 19.00 -8.55
CA ALA A 97 -20.47 18.68 -7.40
C ALA A 97 -19.57 17.48 -7.72
N VAL A 98 -18.31 17.55 -7.28
CA VAL A 98 -17.27 16.56 -7.61
C VAL A 98 -16.54 16.11 -6.35
N VAL A 99 -16.29 14.81 -6.25
CA VAL A 99 -15.25 14.21 -5.39
C VAL A 99 -14.14 13.69 -6.30
N HIS A 100 -12.89 13.87 -5.87
CA HIS A 100 -11.71 13.59 -6.69
C HIS A 100 -10.61 12.91 -5.87
N ASN A 101 -10.08 11.82 -6.39
CA ASN A 101 -8.79 11.24 -6.01
C ASN A 101 -7.81 11.40 -7.16
N GLY A 102 -6.60 11.79 -6.90
CA GLY A 102 -5.57 12.02 -7.90
C GLY A 102 -4.98 13.43 -7.83
N ILE A 103 -4.29 13.83 -8.88
CA ILE A 103 -3.73 15.18 -9.05
C ILE A 103 -3.99 15.66 -10.47
N VAL A 104 -4.53 16.87 -10.59
CA VAL A 104 -4.64 17.59 -11.86
C VAL A 104 -3.37 18.42 -12.06
N GLU A 105 -2.39 17.86 -12.76
CA GLU A 105 -1.06 18.48 -12.93
C GLU A 105 -1.10 19.86 -13.58
N ASN A 106 -2.02 20.07 -14.53
CA ASN A 106 -2.18 21.34 -15.21
C ASN A 106 -3.25 22.26 -14.61
N TYR A 107 -3.56 22.09 -13.30
CA TYR A 107 -4.64 22.84 -12.66
C TYR A 107 -4.45 24.36 -12.68
N LEU A 108 -3.22 24.85 -12.60
CA LEU A 108 -2.93 26.30 -12.68
C LEU A 108 -3.28 26.88 -14.05
N GLU A 109 -2.96 26.16 -15.13
CA GLU A 109 -3.30 26.54 -16.49
C GLU A 109 -4.84 26.57 -16.68
N LEU A 110 -5.51 25.51 -16.22
CA LEU A 110 -6.98 25.42 -16.29
C LEU A 110 -7.67 26.48 -15.43
N ARG A 111 -7.16 26.76 -14.23
CA ARG A 111 -7.66 27.80 -13.34
C ARG A 111 -7.57 29.18 -14.00
N GLN A 112 -6.44 29.51 -14.60
CA GLN A 112 -6.25 30.77 -15.30
C GLN A 112 -7.23 30.90 -16.49
N PHE A 113 -7.34 29.84 -17.29
CA PHE A 113 -8.31 29.77 -18.39
C PHE A 113 -9.75 30.04 -17.91
N LEU A 114 -10.18 29.40 -16.82
CA LEU A 114 -11.53 29.55 -16.27
C LEU A 114 -11.76 30.96 -15.70
N ILE A 115 -10.76 31.58 -15.07
CA ILE A 115 -10.84 32.98 -14.60
C ILE A 115 -11.08 33.93 -15.77
N GLU A 116 -10.39 33.75 -16.88
CA GLU A 116 -10.57 34.54 -18.12
C GLU A 116 -11.98 34.36 -18.72
N HIS A 117 -12.67 33.25 -18.39
CA HIS A 117 -14.03 32.98 -18.81
C HIS A 117 -15.09 33.27 -17.72
N GLY A 118 -14.72 34.03 -16.68
CA GLY A 118 -15.63 34.56 -15.68
C GLY A 118 -15.88 33.63 -14.45
N HIS A 119 -15.15 32.53 -14.33
CA HIS A 119 -15.21 31.67 -13.16
C HIS A 119 -14.37 32.23 -12.01
N SER A 120 -14.70 31.89 -10.76
CA SER A 120 -13.96 32.30 -9.56
C SER A 120 -13.82 31.12 -8.63
N PHE A 121 -12.72 31.09 -7.88
CA PHE A 121 -12.33 30.00 -7.02
C PHE A 121 -12.30 30.45 -5.56
N SER A 122 -12.68 29.55 -4.66
CA SER A 122 -12.70 29.77 -3.23
C SER A 122 -11.69 28.93 -2.47
N THR A 123 -11.17 27.87 -3.10
CA THR A 123 -10.23 26.94 -2.46
C THR A 123 -8.86 26.97 -3.15
N GLU A 124 -7.88 26.34 -2.49
CA GLU A 124 -6.52 26.15 -3.01
C GLU A 124 -6.34 24.80 -3.70
N THR A 125 -7.43 24.01 -3.83
CA THR A 125 -7.36 22.67 -4.35
C THR A 125 -7.38 22.64 -5.88
N ASP A 126 -6.69 21.69 -6.47
CA ASP A 126 -6.79 21.33 -7.87
C ASP A 126 -8.19 20.80 -8.24
N SER A 127 -8.88 20.23 -7.27
CA SER A 127 -10.19 19.57 -7.43
C SER A 127 -11.35 20.54 -7.65
N GLU A 128 -11.30 21.77 -7.10
CA GLU A 128 -12.31 22.81 -7.40
C GLU A 128 -12.24 23.18 -8.89
N VAL A 129 -11.04 23.16 -9.49
CA VAL A 129 -10.87 23.41 -10.92
C VAL A 129 -11.64 22.41 -11.77
N VAL A 130 -11.69 21.13 -11.33
CA VAL A 130 -12.47 20.09 -12.03
C VAL A 130 -13.96 20.41 -12.02
N SER A 131 -14.52 20.79 -10.87
CA SER A 131 -15.96 21.12 -10.76
C SER A 131 -16.35 22.33 -11.62
N GLU A 132 -15.50 23.36 -11.65
CA GLU A 132 -15.69 24.56 -12.48
C GLU A 132 -15.51 24.25 -13.97
N LEU A 133 -14.54 23.41 -14.34
CA LEU A 133 -14.31 23.01 -15.74
C LEU A 133 -15.46 22.20 -16.31
N ILE A 134 -16.00 21.25 -15.53
CA ILE A 134 -17.17 20.46 -15.93
C ILE A 134 -18.40 21.38 -16.10
N ASP A 135 -18.59 22.33 -15.18
CA ASP A 135 -19.68 23.31 -15.25
C ASP A 135 -19.55 24.24 -16.47
N TYR A 136 -18.32 24.68 -16.79
CA TYR A 136 -18.03 25.44 -18.00
C TYR A 136 -18.37 24.68 -19.29
N CYS A 137 -18.05 23.37 -19.32
CA CYS A 137 -18.35 22.50 -20.46
C CYS A 137 -19.81 22.07 -20.55
N TYR A 138 -20.62 22.30 -19.51
CA TYR A 138 -21.99 21.78 -19.41
C TYR A 138 -23.00 22.61 -20.25
N ASN A 139 -23.61 21.94 -21.19
CA ASN A 139 -24.63 22.49 -22.08
C ASN A 139 -25.99 21.75 -22.06
N GLY A 140 -26.25 21.00 -20.97
CA GLY A 140 -27.44 20.16 -20.81
C GLY A 140 -27.18 18.66 -20.95
N ASP A 141 -26.00 18.25 -21.42
CA ASP A 141 -25.55 16.85 -21.47
C ASP A 141 -24.41 16.60 -20.48
N PRO A 142 -24.66 15.90 -19.35
CA PRO A 142 -23.65 15.62 -18.37
C PRO A 142 -22.47 14.77 -18.88
N VAL A 143 -22.75 13.79 -19.75
CA VAL A 143 -21.72 12.87 -20.27
C VAL A 143 -20.78 13.62 -21.21
N ALA A 144 -21.33 14.42 -22.12
CA ALA A 144 -20.54 15.25 -23.00
C ALA A 144 -19.69 16.26 -22.23
N ALA A 145 -20.23 16.90 -21.19
CA ALA A 145 -19.51 17.85 -20.34
C ALA A 145 -18.29 17.21 -19.66
N VAL A 146 -18.47 16.02 -19.06
CA VAL A 146 -17.38 15.29 -18.39
C VAL A 146 -16.31 14.86 -19.40
N ARG A 147 -16.69 14.37 -20.58
CA ARG A 147 -15.74 13.99 -21.64
C ARG A 147 -14.93 15.18 -22.16
N ILE A 148 -15.57 16.33 -22.38
CA ILE A 148 -14.88 17.54 -22.83
C ILE A 148 -13.92 18.05 -21.75
N ALA A 149 -14.35 18.06 -20.49
CA ALA A 149 -13.49 18.44 -19.37
C ALA A 149 -12.29 17.48 -19.23
N GLU A 150 -12.54 16.17 -19.29
CA GLU A 150 -11.53 15.13 -19.20
C GLU A 150 -10.42 15.31 -20.27
N SER A 151 -10.81 15.64 -21.51
CA SER A 151 -9.85 15.84 -22.59
C SER A 151 -8.85 16.99 -22.36
N LYS A 152 -9.13 17.88 -21.42
CA LYS A 152 -8.28 19.03 -21.05
C LYS A 152 -7.42 18.76 -19.81
N ILE A 153 -7.76 17.75 -19.02
CA ILE A 153 -7.09 17.40 -17.76
C ILE A 153 -5.84 16.56 -18.03
N LYS A 154 -4.70 16.95 -17.45
CA LYS A 154 -3.47 16.16 -17.37
C LYS A 154 -3.28 15.64 -15.95
N GLY A 155 -2.72 14.43 -15.82
CA GLY A 155 -2.48 13.78 -14.53
C GLY A 155 -3.38 12.57 -14.28
N SER A 156 -3.41 12.10 -13.03
CA SER A 156 -4.19 10.95 -12.58
C SER A 156 -5.48 11.40 -11.89
N TYR A 157 -6.58 10.68 -12.09
CA TYR A 157 -7.84 11.04 -11.45
C TYR A 157 -8.80 9.84 -11.31
N SER A 158 -9.64 9.90 -10.29
CA SER A 158 -10.95 9.24 -10.25
C SER A 158 -11.98 10.23 -9.72
N PHE A 159 -13.11 10.32 -10.40
CA PHE A 159 -14.18 11.26 -10.11
C PHE A 159 -15.48 10.55 -9.76
N GLY A 160 -16.19 11.09 -8.74
CA GLY A 160 -17.62 10.91 -8.56
C GLY A 160 -18.31 12.27 -8.75
N ILE A 161 -19.31 12.35 -9.61
CA ILE A 161 -19.87 13.61 -10.08
C ILE A 161 -21.39 13.58 -9.96
N LEU A 162 -21.95 14.65 -9.37
CA LEU A 162 -23.38 14.91 -9.32
C LEU A 162 -23.72 16.15 -10.15
N PHE A 163 -24.84 16.05 -10.86
CA PHE A 163 -25.47 17.17 -11.56
C PHE A 163 -26.83 17.50 -10.93
N LYS A 164 -27.08 18.78 -10.63
CA LYS A 164 -28.34 19.25 -10.06
C LYS A 164 -29.52 18.88 -10.96
N ASP A 165 -29.34 18.99 -12.28
CA ASP A 165 -30.41 18.77 -13.27
C ASP A 165 -30.66 17.27 -13.53
N TYR A 166 -29.80 16.37 -12.98
CA TYR A 166 -29.90 14.92 -13.10
C TYR A 166 -29.82 14.25 -11.73
N PRO A 167 -30.77 14.52 -10.80
CA PRO A 167 -30.70 14.02 -9.42
C PRO A 167 -30.90 12.49 -9.30
N TRP A 168 -31.13 11.79 -10.41
CA TRP A 168 -31.35 10.35 -10.50
C TRP A 168 -30.12 9.60 -11.04
N GLN A 169 -28.97 10.25 -11.17
CA GLN A 169 -27.76 9.60 -11.65
C GLN A 169 -26.50 10.08 -10.94
N ILE A 170 -25.48 9.20 -10.91
CA ILE A 170 -24.10 9.52 -10.59
C ILE A 170 -23.25 9.25 -11.83
N ILE A 171 -22.33 10.15 -12.16
CA ILE A 171 -21.30 9.88 -13.17
C ILE A 171 -19.99 9.60 -12.45
N ALA A 172 -19.29 8.56 -12.89
CA ALA A 172 -17.99 8.19 -12.40
C ALA A 172 -17.00 8.01 -13.54
N MET A 173 -15.76 8.39 -13.34
CA MET A 173 -14.70 8.26 -14.35
C MET A 173 -13.35 8.08 -13.68
N ARG A 174 -12.42 7.34 -14.32
CA ARG A 174 -11.07 7.18 -13.80
C ARG A 174 -10.00 7.23 -14.88
N LYS A 175 -8.80 7.62 -14.44
CA LYS A 175 -7.51 7.42 -15.13
C LYS A 175 -6.43 7.26 -14.06
N ASP A 176 -5.70 6.15 -14.10
CA ASP A 176 -4.62 5.76 -13.17
C ASP A 176 -5.07 5.56 -11.70
N SER A 177 -5.91 6.42 -11.12
CA SER A 177 -6.48 6.27 -9.77
C SER A 177 -7.60 5.23 -9.73
N PRO A 178 -7.63 4.29 -8.73
CA PRO A 178 -8.61 3.21 -8.71
C PRO A 178 -10.03 3.69 -8.41
N LEU A 179 -11.01 3.12 -9.12
CA LEU A 179 -12.43 3.29 -8.86
C LEU A 179 -13.19 2.03 -9.27
N ILE A 180 -14.09 1.58 -8.42
CA ILE A 180 -14.93 0.40 -8.63
C ILE A 180 -16.40 0.78 -8.65
N ILE A 181 -17.19 -0.02 -9.35
CA ILE A 181 -18.64 0.02 -9.39
C ILE A 181 -19.17 -1.20 -8.65
N GLY A 182 -20.02 -1.00 -7.66
CA GLY A 182 -20.77 -2.08 -7.01
C GLY A 182 -22.19 -2.16 -7.56
N ALA A 183 -22.61 -3.31 -8.05
CA ALA A 183 -23.97 -3.54 -8.53
C ALA A 183 -24.80 -4.21 -7.43
N GLY A 184 -25.92 -3.57 -7.04
CA GLY A 184 -26.88 -4.09 -6.07
C GLY A 184 -28.27 -4.28 -6.69
N ARG A 185 -29.23 -4.74 -5.89
CA ARG A 185 -30.64 -4.86 -6.30
C ARG A 185 -31.38 -3.57 -6.00
N GLY A 186 -31.69 -2.76 -7.04
CA GLY A 186 -32.33 -1.45 -6.90
C GLY A 186 -31.41 -0.39 -6.25
N GLU A 187 -30.13 -0.64 -6.22
CA GLU A 187 -29.12 0.27 -5.71
C GLU A 187 -27.76 0.00 -6.35
N ASN A 188 -26.97 1.05 -6.60
CA ASN A 188 -25.64 0.95 -7.17
C ASN A 188 -24.66 1.88 -6.44
N PHE A 189 -23.39 1.54 -6.50
CA PHE A 189 -22.33 2.19 -5.73
C PHE A 189 -21.12 2.53 -6.61
N ILE A 190 -20.43 3.60 -6.25
CA ILE A 190 -19.02 3.78 -6.60
C ILE A 190 -18.20 3.74 -5.33
N ALA A 191 -16.98 3.20 -5.40
CA ALA A 191 -16.03 3.27 -4.30
C ALA A 191 -14.59 3.23 -4.82
N SER A 192 -13.67 3.81 -4.07
CA SER A 192 -12.24 3.67 -4.37
C SER A 192 -11.64 2.36 -3.85
N ASP A 193 -12.38 1.62 -3.01
CA ASP A 193 -11.94 0.29 -2.53
C ASP A 193 -13.14 -0.58 -2.12
N VAL A 194 -12.96 -1.89 -2.24
CA VAL A 194 -13.98 -2.92 -2.01
C VAL A 194 -14.57 -2.91 -0.58
N PRO A 195 -13.79 -2.76 0.51
CA PRO A 195 -14.31 -2.77 1.88
C PRO A 195 -15.47 -1.79 2.13
N ALA A 196 -15.52 -0.68 1.38
CA ALA A 196 -16.55 0.34 1.52
C ALA A 196 -17.97 -0.18 1.22
N ILE A 197 -18.10 -1.14 0.29
CA ILE A 197 -19.40 -1.56 -0.27
C ILE A 197 -19.74 -3.02 0.01
N LEU A 198 -18.82 -3.81 0.59
CA LEU A 198 -19.03 -5.26 0.85
C LEU A 198 -20.29 -5.60 1.67
N LYS A 199 -20.74 -4.68 2.54
CA LYS A 199 -21.97 -4.83 3.33
C LYS A 199 -23.24 -4.79 2.45
N HIS A 200 -23.15 -4.19 1.27
CA HIS A 200 -24.27 -3.91 0.38
C HIS A 200 -24.26 -4.78 -0.87
N THR A 201 -23.09 -4.98 -1.46
CA THR A 201 -22.92 -5.85 -2.64
C THR A 201 -21.53 -6.47 -2.68
N ARG A 202 -21.47 -7.66 -3.26
CA ARG A 202 -20.22 -8.39 -3.54
C ARG A 202 -19.87 -8.42 -5.03
N ASP A 203 -20.77 -7.95 -5.88
CA ASP A 203 -20.58 -7.92 -7.32
C ASP A 203 -19.98 -6.58 -7.74
N VAL A 204 -18.71 -6.62 -8.14
CA VAL A 204 -17.87 -5.45 -8.36
C VAL A 204 -17.36 -5.43 -9.80
N TYR A 205 -17.46 -4.29 -10.45
CA TYR A 205 -16.79 -4.00 -11.71
C TYR A 205 -15.67 -2.98 -11.47
N ARG A 206 -14.44 -3.31 -11.86
CA ARG A 206 -13.31 -2.38 -11.81
C ARG A 206 -13.34 -1.51 -13.05
N LEU A 207 -13.59 -0.22 -12.88
CA LEU A 207 -13.66 0.72 -13.99
C LEU A 207 -12.31 0.78 -14.70
N GLY A 208 -12.29 0.60 -16.02
CA GLY A 208 -11.10 0.60 -16.86
C GLY A 208 -10.54 2.02 -17.10
N GLU A 209 -9.38 2.08 -17.74
CA GLU A 209 -8.71 3.36 -18.04
C GLU A 209 -9.57 4.24 -18.94
N ARG A 210 -9.83 5.47 -18.47
CA ARG A 210 -10.65 6.48 -19.15
C ARG A 210 -12.08 5.99 -19.45
N GLU A 211 -12.56 4.96 -18.78
CA GLU A 211 -13.95 4.59 -18.81
C GLU A 211 -14.80 5.55 -17.98
N LEU A 212 -16.00 5.81 -18.46
CA LEU A 212 -17.03 6.61 -17.79
C LEU A 212 -18.22 5.73 -17.48
N ALA A 213 -18.63 5.67 -16.22
CA ALA A 213 -19.81 4.97 -15.77
C ALA A 213 -20.94 5.96 -15.45
N ILE A 214 -22.15 5.61 -15.87
CA ILE A 214 -23.41 6.28 -15.54
C ILE A 214 -24.19 5.32 -14.66
N LEU A 215 -24.36 5.68 -13.38
CA LEU A 215 -25.12 4.88 -12.43
C LEU A 215 -26.51 5.49 -12.23
N THR A 216 -27.52 4.65 -12.33
CA THR A 216 -28.89 4.92 -11.90
C THR A 216 -29.28 3.87 -10.85
N LYS A 217 -30.42 4.01 -10.18
CA LYS A 217 -30.90 2.97 -9.27
C LYS A 217 -31.17 1.62 -9.97
N ASP A 218 -31.54 1.68 -11.24
CA ASP A 218 -31.99 0.53 -12.03
C ASP A 218 -30.84 -0.16 -12.80
N GLY A 219 -29.65 0.46 -12.88
CA GLY A 219 -28.52 -0.15 -13.56
C GLY A 219 -27.32 0.75 -13.78
N VAL A 220 -26.30 0.18 -14.39
CA VAL A 220 -25.03 0.83 -14.72
C VAL A 220 -24.78 0.74 -16.21
N THR A 221 -24.38 1.85 -16.81
CA THR A 221 -23.89 1.90 -18.20
C THR A 221 -22.46 2.38 -18.18
N VAL A 222 -21.54 1.62 -18.76
CA VAL A 222 -20.14 2.01 -18.90
C VAL A 222 -19.83 2.30 -20.36
N ILE A 223 -19.06 3.36 -20.59
CA ILE A 223 -18.65 3.84 -21.93
C ILE A 223 -17.14 3.98 -21.94
N ASN A 224 -16.46 3.39 -22.93
CA ASN A 224 -15.01 3.52 -23.10
C ASN A 224 -14.61 4.91 -23.66
N SER A 225 -13.32 5.14 -23.83
CA SER A 225 -12.78 6.40 -24.37
C SER A 225 -13.20 6.71 -25.82
N TYR A 226 -13.70 5.72 -26.55
CA TYR A 226 -14.20 5.87 -27.92
C TYR A 226 -15.71 6.14 -27.99
N GLY A 227 -16.40 6.18 -26.84
CA GLY A 227 -17.86 6.37 -26.76
C GLY A 227 -18.67 5.08 -26.94
N GLU A 228 -18.03 3.93 -26.96
CA GLU A 228 -18.69 2.64 -27.11
C GLU A 228 -19.11 2.06 -25.76
N ARG A 229 -20.25 1.39 -25.70
CA ARG A 229 -20.69 0.70 -24.48
C ARG A 229 -19.82 -0.50 -24.18
N VAL A 230 -19.37 -0.59 -22.92
CA VAL A 230 -18.60 -1.71 -22.40
C VAL A 230 -19.53 -2.78 -21.82
N ASN A 231 -19.29 -4.04 -22.16
CA ASN A 231 -19.97 -5.14 -21.49
C ASN A 231 -19.27 -5.43 -20.15
N CYS A 232 -19.87 -4.98 -19.05
CA CYS A 232 -19.30 -5.12 -17.71
C CYS A 232 -19.32 -6.57 -17.25
N VAL A 233 -18.16 -7.14 -16.97
CA VAL A 233 -18.04 -8.45 -16.31
C VAL A 233 -17.79 -8.19 -14.82
N TYR A 234 -18.76 -8.51 -14.00
CA TYR A 234 -18.66 -8.33 -12.55
C TYR A 234 -17.89 -9.48 -11.91
N GLU A 235 -16.94 -9.13 -11.05
CA GLU A 235 -16.21 -10.03 -10.18
C GLU A 235 -17.02 -10.21 -8.89
N HIS A 236 -17.22 -11.45 -8.45
CA HIS A 236 -17.81 -11.72 -7.14
C HIS A 236 -16.72 -11.76 -6.07
N ILE A 237 -16.88 -10.99 -5.01
CA ILE A 237 -15.91 -10.87 -3.92
C ILE A 237 -16.27 -11.85 -2.80
N ASP A 238 -15.47 -12.90 -2.65
CA ASP A 238 -15.68 -13.97 -1.67
C ASP A 238 -15.13 -13.67 -0.27
N TRP A 239 -14.52 -12.51 -0.05
CA TRP A 239 -13.93 -12.18 1.25
C TRP A 239 -14.99 -12.14 2.34
N ASP A 240 -14.61 -12.66 3.51
CA ASP A 240 -15.39 -12.42 4.71
C ASP A 240 -15.20 -10.97 5.18
N ALA A 241 -16.29 -10.23 5.34
CA ALA A 241 -16.26 -8.86 5.86
C ALA A 241 -15.66 -8.81 7.28
N SER A 242 -15.77 -9.90 8.04
CA SER A 242 -15.16 -10.03 9.38
C SER A 242 -13.62 -10.04 9.34
N ALA A 243 -13.01 -10.43 8.23
CA ALA A 243 -11.56 -10.36 8.05
C ALA A 243 -11.02 -8.91 8.11
N ALA A 244 -11.85 -7.92 7.79
CA ALA A 244 -11.56 -6.49 7.90
C ALA A 244 -11.93 -5.90 9.27
N GLU A 245 -12.18 -6.72 10.29
CA GLU A 245 -12.44 -6.32 11.68
C GLU A 245 -11.24 -6.61 12.58
N LYS A 246 -11.14 -5.92 13.73
CA LYS A 246 -10.03 -6.10 14.67
C LYS A 246 -9.97 -7.47 15.36
N GLY A 247 -11.06 -8.20 15.38
CA GLY A 247 -11.10 -9.57 15.93
C GLY A 247 -10.70 -9.68 17.41
N GLY A 248 -11.00 -8.66 18.23
CA GLY A 248 -10.63 -8.62 19.64
C GLY A 248 -9.27 -7.98 19.94
N TYR A 249 -8.47 -7.67 18.95
CA TYR A 249 -7.21 -6.94 19.12
C TYR A 249 -7.43 -5.43 19.29
N PRO A 250 -6.58 -4.71 20.04
CA PRO A 250 -6.70 -3.26 20.21
C PRO A 250 -6.46 -2.49 18.90
N HIS A 251 -5.55 -2.99 18.05
CA HIS A 251 -5.16 -2.36 16.78
C HIS A 251 -5.11 -3.40 15.65
N PHE A 252 -5.34 -2.95 14.41
CA PHE A 252 -5.16 -3.79 13.22
C PHE A 252 -3.71 -4.27 13.07
N MET A 253 -2.73 -3.41 13.31
CA MET A 253 -1.32 -3.78 13.15
C MET A 253 -0.94 -5.00 14.00
N ILE A 254 -1.32 -5.06 15.27
CA ILE A 254 -1.00 -6.24 16.10
C ILE A 254 -1.75 -7.48 15.63
N LYS A 255 -3.02 -7.35 15.22
CA LYS A 255 -3.75 -8.46 14.59
C LYS A 255 -2.99 -8.98 13.37
N GLU A 256 -2.56 -8.10 12.50
CA GLU A 256 -1.86 -8.43 11.25
C GLU A 256 -0.47 -9.04 11.50
N ILE A 257 0.23 -8.61 12.57
CA ILE A 257 1.46 -9.27 13.03
C ILE A 257 1.16 -10.70 13.49
N MET A 258 0.09 -10.90 14.27
CA MET A 258 -0.31 -12.23 14.78
C MET A 258 -0.84 -13.15 13.68
N GLU A 259 -1.34 -12.61 12.57
CA GLU A 259 -1.82 -13.37 11.42
C GLU A 259 -0.69 -13.86 10.48
N GLN A 260 0.55 -13.42 10.64
CA GLN A 260 1.66 -13.77 9.74
C GLN A 260 1.86 -15.28 9.54
N PRO A 261 1.79 -16.15 10.58
CA PRO A 261 1.93 -17.58 10.37
C PRO A 261 0.91 -18.14 9.38
N GLU A 262 -0.35 -17.74 9.52
CA GLU A 262 -1.43 -18.20 8.63
C GLU A 262 -1.30 -17.59 7.22
N ALA A 263 -0.96 -16.31 7.12
CA ALA A 263 -0.77 -15.62 5.85
C ALA A 263 0.37 -16.25 5.03
N ILE A 264 1.50 -16.56 5.68
CA ILE A 264 2.63 -17.24 5.05
C ILE A 264 2.25 -18.65 4.60
N ALA A 265 1.56 -19.42 5.45
CA ALA A 265 1.08 -20.76 5.07
C ALA A 265 0.19 -20.70 3.83
N LYS A 266 -0.76 -19.77 3.76
CA LYS A 266 -1.62 -19.55 2.59
C LYS A 266 -0.84 -19.09 1.34
N THR A 267 0.27 -18.39 1.53
CA THR A 267 1.15 -17.98 0.43
C THR A 267 1.92 -19.17 -0.13
N ILE A 268 2.41 -20.06 0.70
CA ILE A 268 3.24 -21.22 0.31
C ILE A 268 2.38 -22.35 -0.29
N ALA A 269 1.31 -22.73 0.39
CA ALA A 269 0.55 -23.95 0.11
C ALA A 269 0.13 -24.15 -1.35
N PRO A 270 -0.36 -23.14 -2.09
CA PRO A 270 -0.76 -23.36 -3.49
C PRO A 270 0.43 -23.43 -4.48
N ARG A 271 1.67 -23.28 -4.01
CA ARG A 271 2.88 -23.14 -4.84
C ARG A 271 3.90 -24.24 -4.65
N ILE A 272 3.66 -25.12 -3.72
CA ILE A 272 4.49 -26.31 -3.50
C ILE A 272 3.60 -27.54 -3.64
N SER A 273 3.92 -28.39 -4.62
CA SER A 273 3.23 -29.65 -4.88
C SER A 273 4.27 -30.76 -5.01
N ASN A 274 4.17 -31.78 -4.16
CA ASN A 274 5.09 -32.92 -4.14
C ASN A 274 6.58 -32.51 -4.07
N GLY A 275 6.91 -31.48 -3.26
CA GLY A 275 8.26 -30.95 -3.11
C GLY A 275 8.80 -30.19 -4.33
N LYS A 276 7.93 -29.79 -5.26
CA LYS A 276 8.27 -28.97 -6.43
C LYS A 276 7.56 -27.61 -6.38
N ILE A 277 8.22 -26.60 -6.91
CA ILE A 277 7.67 -25.25 -6.98
C ILE A 277 6.82 -25.10 -8.24
N GLU A 278 5.56 -24.73 -8.06
CA GLU A 278 4.58 -24.47 -9.13
C GLU A 278 3.98 -23.07 -8.94
N LEU A 279 4.53 -22.08 -9.64
CA LEU A 279 4.10 -20.68 -9.49
C LEU A 279 2.85 -20.33 -10.31
N GLY A 280 2.43 -21.20 -11.22
CA GLY A 280 1.21 -21.03 -12.01
C GLY A 280 1.30 -19.94 -13.08
N PHE A 281 2.49 -19.67 -13.62
CA PHE A 281 2.68 -18.71 -14.69
C PHE A 281 1.89 -19.09 -15.95
N LYS A 282 1.31 -18.08 -16.60
CA LYS A 282 0.52 -18.25 -17.83
C LYS A 282 1.31 -17.85 -19.08
N HIS A 283 2.19 -16.88 -18.95
CA HIS A 283 2.93 -16.26 -20.05
C HIS A 283 4.44 -16.46 -19.93
N ILE A 284 4.98 -16.46 -18.73
CA ILE A 284 6.41 -16.65 -18.48
C ILE A 284 6.72 -18.14 -18.41
N THR A 285 7.52 -18.62 -19.38
CA THR A 285 7.90 -20.04 -19.52
C THR A 285 9.26 -20.32 -18.88
N ALA A 286 9.54 -21.59 -18.59
CA ALA A 286 10.85 -22.03 -18.11
C ALA A 286 11.99 -21.64 -19.09
N GLU A 287 11.73 -21.68 -20.41
CA GLU A 287 12.71 -21.26 -21.43
C GLU A 287 12.99 -19.74 -21.38
N MET A 288 12.01 -18.91 -21.04
CA MET A 288 12.22 -17.48 -20.78
C MET A 288 13.06 -17.29 -19.52
N LEU A 289 12.74 -17.99 -18.42
CA LEU A 289 13.50 -17.91 -17.18
C LEU A 289 14.97 -18.33 -17.35
N LYS A 290 15.26 -19.29 -18.22
CA LYS A 290 16.64 -19.68 -18.56
C LYS A 290 17.43 -18.56 -19.21
N LYS A 291 16.78 -17.68 -19.98
CA LYS A 291 17.43 -16.58 -20.70
C LYS A 291 17.62 -15.33 -19.85
N VAL A 292 16.97 -15.24 -18.69
CA VAL A 292 17.10 -14.09 -17.79
C VAL A 292 18.57 -13.92 -17.40
N ASN A 293 19.14 -12.78 -17.75
CA ASN A 293 20.53 -12.41 -17.47
C ASN A 293 20.68 -11.23 -16.53
N SER A 294 19.59 -10.51 -16.24
CA SER A 294 19.51 -9.46 -15.23
C SER A 294 18.11 -9.40 -14.61
N ILE A 295 18.03 -8.92 -13.36
CA ILE A 295 16.78 -8.76 -12.64
C ILE A 295 16.72 -7.35 -12.06
N LYS A 296 15.60 -6.65 -12.30
CA LYS A 296 15.24 -5.39 -11.64
C LYS A 296 14.06 -5.66 -10.71
N ILE A 297 14.21 -5.34 -9.41
CA ILE A 297 13.14 -5.47 -8.42
C ILE A 297 12.67 -4.06 -8.10
N ILE A 298 11.44 -3.73 -8.49
CA ILE A 298 10.90 -2.37 -8.47
C ILE A 298 9.84 -2.27 -7.39
N GLY A 299 9.96 -1.31 -6.48
CA GLY A 299 9.01 -1.09 -5.40
C GLY A 299 9.24 0.20 -4.63
N CYS A 300 8.31 0.51 -3.72
CA CYS A 300 8.38 1.65 -2.80
C CYS A 300 8.33 1.18 -1.35
N GLY A 301 9.02 1.90 -0.44
CA GLY A 301 8.97 1.64 1.00
C GLY A 301 9.30 0.19 1.36
N SER A 302 8.42 -0.46 2.12
CA SER A 302 8.62 -1.87 2.54
C SER A 302 8.73 -2.83 1.35
N ALA A 303 8.03 -2.59 0.24
CA ALA A 303 8.16 -3.41 -0.97
C ALA A 303 9.57 -3.28 -1.62
N TYR A 304 10.17 -2.08 -1.60
CA TYR A 304 11.56 -1.89 -1.98
C TYR A 304 12.50 -2.68 -1.05
N HIS A 305 12.26 -2.66 0.27
CA HIS A 305 13.06 -3.41 1.24
C HIS A 305 12.95 -4.93 1.04
N VAL A 306 11.78 -5.47 0.66
CA VAL A 306 11.65 -6.88 0.23
C VAL A 306 12.61 -7.17 -0.91
N GLY A 307 12.62 -6.32 -1.93
CA GLY A 307 13.53 -6.46 -3.07
C GLY A 307 15.00 -6.38 -2.65
N PHE A 308 15.32 -5.52 -1.69
CA PHE A 308 16.68 -5.35 -1.22
C PHE A 308 17.18 -6.59 -0.47
N VAL A 309 16.34 -7.22 0.37
CA VAL A 309 16.63 -8.53 0.99
C VAL A 309 16.80 -9.61 -0.07
N ALA A 310 15.81 -9.76 -0.97
CA ALA A 310 15.85 -10.78 -2.02
C ALA A 310 17.06 -10.64 -2.94
N GLY A 311 17.49 -9.42 -3.22
CA GLY A 311 18.65 -9.14 -4.06
C GLY A 311 19.94 -9.78 -3.55
N TYR A 312 20.15 -9.88 -2.24
CA TYR A 312 21.31 -10.59 -1.67
C TYR A 312 21.27 -12.07 -2.01
N PHE A 313 20.15 -12.73 -1.79
CA PHE A 313 19.99 -14.16 -2.05
C PHE A 313 20.00 -14.47 -3.55
N MET A 314 19.31 -13.67 -4.35
CA MET A 314 19.27 -13.86 -5.81
C MET A 314 20.65 -13.71 -6.45
N ARG A 315 21.45 -12.70 -6.06
CA ARG A 315 22.83 -12.57 -6.56
C ARG A 315 23.70 -13.76 -6.16
N ALA A 316 23.54 -14.26 -4.95
CA ALA A 316 24.28 -15.43 -4.47
C ALA A 316 23.90 -16.70 -5.23
N ALA A 317 22.60 -16.96 -5.43
CA ALA A 317 22.08 -18.16 -6.06
C ALA A 317 22.24 -18.14 -7.59
N LEU A 318 21.85 -17.03 -8.25
CA LEU A 318 21.74 -16.97 -9.71
C LEU A 318 23.03 -16.51 -10.40
N ARG A 319 23.90 -15.77 -9.71
CA ARG A 319 25.17 -15.22 -10.24
C ARG A 319 24.97 -14.33 -11.47
N ILE A 320 23.90 -13.55 -11.47
CA ILE A 320 23.58 -12.51 -12.45
C ILE A 320 23.40 -11.17 -11.72
N PRO A 321 23.44 -10.03 -12.44
CA PRO A 321 23.06 -8.73 -11.89
C PRO A 321 21.63 -8.75 -11.38
N VAL A 322 21.45 -8.38 -10.10
CA VAL A 322 20.12 -8.19 -9.47
C VAL A 322 20.16 -6.87 -8.73
N GLU A 323 19.27 -5.98 -9.08
CA GLU A 323 19.19 -4.65 -8.52
C GLU A 323 17.80 -4.39 -7.97
N SER A 324 17.73 -3.94 -6.72
CA SER A 324 16.51 -3.41 -6.13
C SER A 324 16.51 -1.90 -6.31
N VAL A 325 15.47 -1.36 -6.89
CA VAL A 325 15.38 0.05 -7.28
C VAL A 325 14.13 0.69 -6.70
N LEU A 326 14.24 1.95 -6.28
CA LEU A 326 13.11 2.78 -5.90
C LEU A 326 12.28 3.08 -7.15
N ALA A 327 10.99 2.79 -7.11
CA ALA A 327 10.13 2.94 -8.26
C ALA A 327 10.02 4.40 -8.72
N SER A 328 10.03 5.37 -7.80
CA SER A 328 10.06 6.81 -8.09
C SER A 328 11.27 7.24 -8.92
N GLU A 329 12.44 6.58 -8.72
CA GLU A 329 13.68 6.93 -9.40
C GLU A 329 13.87 6.15 -10.71
N PHE A 330 13.44 4.88 -10.74
CA PHE A 330 13.65 3.96 -11.85
C PHE A 330 13.22 4.54 -13.21
N ARG A 331 12.08 5.23 -13.23
CA ARG A 331 11.53 5.86 -14.44
C ARG A 331 12.43 6.94 -15.03
N TYR A 332 13.17 7.65 -14.18
CA TYR A 332 13.97 8.82 -14.58
C TYR A 332 15.46 8.51 -14.74
N ASP A 333 15.90 7.33 -14.30
CA ASP A 333 17.32 6.91 -14.32
C ASP A 333 17.76 6.33 -15.67
N ASN A 334 16.92 6.41 -16.71
CA ASN A 334 17.19 5.78 -18.01
C ASN A 334 17.69 4.33 -17.88
N PRO A 335 16.88 3.42 -17.33
CA PRO A 335 17.32 2.13 -16.84
C PRO A 335 17.86 1.23 -17.96
N ILE A 336 18.95 0.50 -17.66
CA ILE A 336 19.48 -0.52 -18.56
C ILE A 336 18.61 -1.76 -18.44
N VAL A 337 17.73 -1.95 -19.42
CA VAL A 337 16.71 -2.99 -19.48
C VAL A 337 16.56 -3.46 -20.91
N ASP A 338 16.44 -4.77 -21.12
CA ASP A 338 16.26 -5.41 -22.42
C ASP A 338 15.28 -6.62 -22.31
N GLU A 339 15.09 -7.34 -23.41
CA GLU A 339 14.21 -8.51 -23.50
C GLU A 339 14.64 -9.71 -22.65
N ASN A 340 15.88 -9.75 -22.14
CA ASN A 340 16.40 -10.78 -21.23
C ASN A 340 16.39 -10.29 -19.76
N THR A 341 15.92 -9.09 -19.51
CA THR A 341 15.73 -8.55 -18.17
C THR A 341 14.38 -9.00 -17.60
N LEU A 342 14.37 -9.51 -16.38
CA LEU A 342 13.15 -9.76 -15.61
C LEU A 342 12.91 -8.59 -14.65
N ALA A 343 11.82 -7.87 -14.85
CA ALA A 343 11.34 -6.85 -13.91
C ALA A 343 10.32 -7.47 -12.95
N ILE A 344 10.68 -7.53 -11.67
CA ILE A 344 9.80 -7.98 -10.58
C ILE A 344 9.25 -6.74 -9.91
N VAL A 345 7.94 -6.54 -9.99
CA VAL A 345 7.26 -5.36 -9.49
C VAL A 345 6.49 -5.70 -8.22
N ILE A 346 6.82 -5.06 -7.10
CA ILE A 346 6.24 -5.40 -5.79
C ILE A 346 5.37 -4.26 -5.28
N SER A 347 4.11 -4.55 -4.97
CA SER A 347 3.17 -3.62 -4.34
C SER A 347 2.10 -4.38 -3.56
N GLN A 348 1.87 -4.02 -2.29
CA GLN A 348 0.80 -4.66 -1.50
C GLN A 348 -0.58 -4.40 -2.14
N SER A 349 -0.88 -3.15 -2.46
CA SER A 349 -2.17 -2.75 -3.05
C SER A 349 -2.28 -3.03 -4.55
N GLY A 350 -1.12 -3.10 -5.25
CA GLY A 350 -1.09 -3.13 -6.70
C GLY A 350 -1.57 -1.84 -7.38
N GLU A 351 -1.65 -0.74 -6.61
CA GLU A 351 -2.15 0.58 -7.05
C GLU A 351 -1.16 1.71 -6.73
N THR A 352 0.06 1.40 -6.29
CA THR A 352 1.10 2.40 -6.04
C THR A 352 1.55 3.01 -7.36
N LEU A 353 1.33 4.33 -7.53
CA LEU A 353 1.50 4.98 -8.83
C LEU A 353 2.94 4.92 -9.35
N ASP A 354 3.92 5.25 -8.52
CA ASP A 354 5.34 5.14 -8.90
C ASP A 354 5.69 3.73 -9.37
N THR A 355 5.19 2.71 -8.65
CA THR A 355 5.44 1.30 -8.99
C THR A 355 4.77 0.91 -10.31
N LEU A 356 3.58 1.42 -10.58
CA LEU A 356 2.88 1.25 -11.86
C LEU A 356 3.67 1.89 -13.02
N TYR A 357 4.17 3.10 -12.82
CA TYR A 357 5.00 3.74 -13.85
C TYR A 357 6.34 3.03 -14.03
N GLY A 358 6.93 2.50 -12.96
CA GLY A 358 8.11 1.64 -13.06
C GLY A 358 7.86 0.37 -13.89
N LEU A 359 6.69 -0.26 -13.71
CA LEU A 359 6.24 -1.39 -14.53
C LEU A 359 6.14 -1.00 -16.01
N ARG A 360 5.46 0.11 -16.30
CA ARG A 360 5.26 0.60 -17.67
C ARG A 360 6.58 0.96 -18.35
N GLU A 361 7.51 1.57 -17.63
CA GLU A 361 8.84 1.89 -18.13
C GLU A 361 9.66 0.62 -18.44
N ALA A 362 9.64 -0.37 -17.55
CA ALA A 362 10.29 -1.67 -17.81
C ALA A 362 9.74 -2.36 -19.06
N LYS A 363 8.42 -2.38 -19.22
CA LYS A 363 7.75 -2.94 -20.42
C LYS A 363 8.11 -2.19 -21.70
N LYS A 364 8.17 -0.87 -21.66
CA LYS A 364 8.56 -0.02 -22.79
C LYS A 364 9.96 -0.39 -23.32
N HIS A 365 10.86 -0.80 -22.43
CA HIS A 365 12.21 -1.26 -22.76
C HIS A 365 12.30 -2.77 -23.07
N GLY A 366 11.18 -3.49 -23.08
CA GLY A 366 11.09 -4.89 -23.52
C GLY A 366 11.29 -5.93 -22.40
N ALA A 367 11.44 -5.51 -21.12
CA ALA A 367 11.57 -6.45 -20.00
C ALA A 367 10.37 -7.38 -19.88
N LYS A 368 10.62 -8.59 -19.41
CA LYS A 368 9.58 -9.49 -18.92
C LYS A 368 9.14 -9.06 -17.53
N THR A 369 7.84 -9.11 -17.25
CA THR A 369 7.30 -8.52 -16.02
C THR A 369 6.53 -9.53 -15.17
N ILE A 370 6.86 -9.61 -13.88
CA ILE A 370 6.11 -10.35 -12.87
C ILE A 370 5.70 -9.38 -11.77
N ALA A 371 4.41 -9.33 -11.45
CA ALA A 371 3.93 -8.60 -10.28
C ALA A 371 3.84 -9.50 -9.06
N ILE A 372 4.24 -8.98 -7.88
CA ILE A 372 3.95 -9.55 -6.58
C ILE A 372 3.00 -8.58 -5.86
N VAL A 373 1.73 -8.95 -5.75
CA VAL A 373 0.68 -8.09 -5.19
C VAL A 373 -0.26 -8.88 -4.28
N ASN A 374 -0.99 -8.18 -3.39
CA ASN A 374 -1.99 -8.84 -2.54
C ASN A 374 -3.42 -8.65 -3.08
N VAL A 375 -3.70 -7.54 -3.77
CA VAL A 375 -5.05 -7.23 -4.24
C VAL A 375 -5.27 -7.80 -5.63
N VAL A 376 -6.22 -8.74 -5.72
CA VAL A 376 -6.61 -9.38 -6.98
C VAL A 376 -7.21 -8.33 -7.93
N GLY A 377 -6.85 -8.40 -9.21
CA GLY A 377 -7.38 -7.49 -10.24
C GLY A 377 -6.94 -6.03 -10.12
N SER A 378 -5.92 -5.73 -9.30
CA SER A 378 -5.33 -4.40 -9.24
C SER A 378 -4.68 -3.97 -10.56
N THR A 379 -4.43 -2.68 -10.73
CA THR A 379 -3.89 -2.14 -11.99
C THR A 379 -2.54 -2.76 -12.33
N ILE A 380 -1.62 -2.87 -11.36
CA ILE A 380 -0.30 -3.52 -11.57
C ILE A 380 -0.48 -5.02 -11.93
N ALA A 381 -1.45 -5.71 -11.29
CA ALA A 381 -1.75 -7.10 -11.62
C ALA A 381 -2.21 -7.26 -13.08
N ASN A 382 -3.11 -6.38 -13.52
CA ASN A 382 -3.68 -6.47 -14.87
C ASN A 382 -2.69 -6.07 -15.98
N GLU A 383 -1.73 -5.18 -15.67
CA GLU A 383 -0.75 -4.71 -16.66
C GLU A 383 0.51 -5.58 -16.72
N SER A 384 0.77 -6.44 -15.74
CA SER A 384 1.94 -7.34 -15.75
C SER A 384 1.70 -8.57 -16.64
N GLU A 385 2.78 -9.18 -17.17
CA GLU A 385 2.67 -10.40 -17.97
C GLU A 385 2.21 -11.58 -17.11
N ASP A 386 2.77 -11.73 -15.89
CA ASP A 386 2.31 -12.72 -14.90
C ASP A 386 2.23 -12.10 -13.51
N VAL A 387 1.40 -12.70 -12.65
CA VAL A 387 1.09 -12.19 -11.31
C VAL A 387 1.21 -13.29 -10.27
N LEU A 388 1.87 -12.97 -9.18
CA LEU A 388 1.95 -13.77 -7.97
C LEU A 388 1.20 -13.07 -6.83
N TYR A 389 0.03 -13.57 -6.49
CA TYR A 389 -0.74 -13.03 -5.36
C TYR A 389 -0.22 -13.57 -4.03
N THR A 390 -0.05 -12.69 -3.04
CA THR A 390 0.47 -13.08 -1.71
C THR A 390 -0.55 -13.84 -0.87
N TRP A 391 -1.84 -13.67 -1.15
CA TRP A 391 -2.95 -14.29 -0.38
C TRP A 391 -2.91 -13.96 1.13
N ALA A 392 -2.34 -12.80 1.49
CA ALA A 392 -2.22 -12.37 2.88
C ALA A 392 -3.56 -11.96 3.52
N GLY A 393 -4.64 -11.89 2.71
CA GLY A 393 -5.90 -11.31 3.15
C GLY A 393 -5.85 -9.78 3.27
N PRO A 394 -6.92 -9.14 3.76
CA PRO A 394 -6.95 -7.69 3.95
C PRO A 394 -5.89 -7.23 4.95
N GLU A 395 -5.14 -6.18 4.62
CA GLU A 395 -4.20 -5.49 5.49
C GLU A 395 -4.62 -4.03 5.60
N ILE A 396 -5.09 -3.62 6.80
CA ILE A 396 -5.76 -2.34 7.05
C ILE A 396 -4.83 -1.32 7.70
N ALA A 397 -3.95 -1.76 8.64
CA ALA A 397 -2.96 -0.87 9.25
C ALA A 397 -2.10 -0.23 8.17
N VAL A 398 -1.84 1.08 8.29
CA VAL A 398 -1.07 1.83 7.28
C VAL A 398 0.34 1.27 7.18
N ALA A 399 1.02 1.04 8.31
CA ALA A 399 2.32 0.39 8.34
C ALA A 399 2.17 -1.10 8.00
N THR A 400 2.78 -1.55 6.91
CA THR A 400 2.67 -2.93 6.43
C THR A 400 3.46 -3.91 7.29
N THR A 401 2.91 -5.10 7.54
CA THR A 401 3.53 -6.16 8.34
C THR A 401 3.41 -7.52 7.67
N LYS A 402 2.22 -8.13 7.66
CA LYS A 402 2.01 -9.46 7.06
C LYS A 402 2.23 -9.47 5.54
N ALA A 403 1.92 -8.37 4.86
CA ALA A 403 2.18 -8.28 3.43
C ALA A 403 3.69 -8.29 3.13
N TYR A 404 4.52 -7.61 3.95
CA TYR A 404 5.97 -7.67 3.83
C TYR A 404 6.48 -9.13 3.95
N SER A 405 6.07 -9.85 4.99
CA SER A 405 6.51 -11.24 5.23
C SER A 405 6.04 -12.20 4.13
N THR A 406 4.82 -12.04 3.63
CA THR A 406 4.33 -12.87 2.51
C THR A 406 5.01 -12.54 1.18
N GLN A 407 5.37 -11.27 0.94
CA GLN A 407 6.17 -10.86 -0.22
C GLN A 407 7.59 -11.45 -0.16
N LEU A 408 8.24 -11.46 1.01
CA LEU A 408 9.55 -12.10 1.20
C LEU A 408 9.52 -13.58 0.83
N VAL A 409 8.57 -14.32 1.36
CA VAL A 409 8.44 -15.75 1.06
C VAL A 409 8.18 -15.97 -0.43
N LEU A 410 7.32 -15.17 -1.02
CA LEU A 410 6.93 -15.33 -2.41
C LEU A 410 8.08 -15.02 -3.39
N ILE A 411 8.85 -13.97 -3.12
CA ILE A 411 10.01 -13.65 -3.95
C ILE A 411 11.13 -14.69 -3.79
N HIS A 412 11.25 -15.33 -2.63
CA HIS A 412 12.17 -16.44 -2.42
C HIS A 412 11.75 -17.69 -3.22
N LEU A 413 10.45 -18.02 -3.25
CA LEU A 413 9.93 -19.09 -4.11
C LEU A 413 10.19 -18.79 -5.60
N LEU A 414 10.04 -17.54 -6.03
CA LEU A 414 10.37 -17.11 -7.39
C LEU A 414 11.87 -17.28 -7.67
N MET A 415 12.74 -16.90 -6.74
CA MET A 415 14.19 -17.11 -6.85
C MET A 415 14.53 -18.59 -7.06
N LEU A 416 13.97 -19.47 -6.23
CA LEU A 416 14.19 -20.93 -6.35
C LEU A 416 13.69 -21.46 -7.69
N CYS A 417 12.54 -20.99 -8.20
CA CYS A 417 12.01 -21.33 -9.52
C CYS A 417 12.98 -20.93 -10.64
N ILE A 418 13.54 -19.71 -10.59
CA ILE A 418 14.53 -19.24 -11.56
C ILE A 418 15.81 -20.06 -11.45
N ALA A 419 16.31 -20.31 -10.23
CA ALA A 419 17.52 -21.11 -9.99
C ALA A 419 17.38 -22.53 -10.54
N GLN A 420 16.20 -23.14 -10.37
CA GLN A 420 15.87 -24.46 -10.94
C GLN A 420 15.87 -24.41 -12.46
N ALA A 421 15.19 -23.44 -13.08
CA ALA A 421 15.14 -23.30 -14.53
C ALA A 421 16.55 -23.10 -15.14
N GLN A 422 17.43 -22.37 -14.47
CA GLN A 422 18.81 -22.10 -14.91
C GLN A 422 19.82 -23.18 -14.50
N GLY A 423 19.41 -24.20 -13.72
CA GLY A 423 20.31 -25.23 -13.22
C GLY A 423 21.41 -24.69 -12.26
N LYS A 424 21.10 -23.61 -11.53
CA LYS A 424 22.04 -22.93 -10.60
C LYS A 424 22.04 -23.52 -9.20
N MET A 425 21.00 -24.24 -8.83
CA MET A 425 20.89 -24.98 -7.56
C MET A 425 20.53 -26.43 -7.86
N SER A 426 21.05 -27.35 -7.05
CA SER A 426 20.68 -28.77 -7.14
C SER A 426 19.27 -29.01 -6.58
N GLU A 427 18.64 -30.10 -6.95
CA GLU A 427 17.34 -30.50 -6.42
C GLU A 427 17.36 -30.62 -4.88
N GLN A 428 18.46 -31.11 -4.31
CA GLN A 428 18.63 -31.22 -2.85
C GLN A 428 18.68 -29.86 -2.17
N GLN A 429 19.39 -28.88 -2.75
CA GLN A 429 19.42 -27.51 -2.22
C GLN A 429 18.05 -26.86 -2.28
N ILE A 430 17.32 -27.02 -3.39
CA ILE A 430 15.96 -26.47 -3.55
C ILE A 430 15.00 -27.12 -2.54
N ALA A 431 15.07 -28.46 -2.38
CA ALA A 431 14.24 -29.17 -1.43
C ALA A 431 14.50 -28.72 0.02
N HIS A 432 15.75 -28.49 0.38
CA HIS A 432 16.12 -27.96 1.70
C HIS A 432 15.52 -26.57 1.95
N GLU A 433 15.64 -25.65 0.99
CA GLU A 433 15.08 -24.30 1.14
C GLU A 433 13.54 -24.32 1.21
N ILE A 434 12.89 -25.20 0.43
CA ILE A 434 11.44 -25.41 0.53
C ILE A 434 11.05 -25.88 1.94
N GLU A 435 11.75 -26.88 2.49
CA GLU A 435 11.49 -27.38 3.85
C GLU A 435 11.66 -26.27 4.90
N CYS A 436 12.66 -25.41 4.76
CA CYS A 436 12.87 -24.27 5.64
C CYS A 436 11.72 -23.24 5.53
N LEU A 437 11.26 -22.94 4.33
CA LEU A 437 10.12 -22.03 4.11
C LEU A 437 8.82 -22.60 4.72
N GLU A 438 8.57 -23.90 4.58
CA GLU A 438 7.39 -24.57 5.14
C GLU A 438 7.38 -24.59 6.68
N LYS A 439 8.54 -24.48 7.33
CA LYS A 439 8.66 -24.42 8.80
C LYS A 439 8.37 -23.02 9.37
N ILE A 440 8.45 -21.94 8.58
CA ILE A 440 8.26 -20.57 9.05
C ILE A 440 6.95 -20.40 9.85
N PRO A 441 5.78 -20.87 9.39
CA PRO A 441 4.53 -20.67 10.12
C PRO A 441 4.57 -21.21 11.56
N GLU A 442 5.14 -22.38 11.77
CA GLU A 442 5.26 -23.01 13.09
C GLU A 442 6.25 -22.25 13.99
N GLN A 443 7.40 -21.87 13.45
CA GLN A 443 8.41 -21.10 14.16
C GLN A 443 7.86 -19.72 14.57
N LEU A 444 7.11 -19.06 13.70
CA LEU A 444 6.47 -17.79 14.02
C LEU A 444 5.37 -17.93 15.07
N LYS A 445 4.55 -18.99 15.05
CA LYS A 445 3.57 -19.26 16.11
C LYS A 445 4.26 -19.36 17.47
N PHE A 446 5.37 -20.08 17.55
CA PHE A 446 6.17 -20.18 18.76
C PHE A 446 6.69 -18.81 19.22
N MET A 447 7.29 -18.04 18.34
CA MET A 447 7.80 -16.69 18.65
C MET A 447 6.69 -15.74 19.12
N LEU A 448 5.55 -15.75 18.45
CA LEU A 448 4.41 -14.89 18.76
C LEU A 448 3.67 -15.29 20.05
N SER A 449 3.90 -16.50 20.56
CA SER A 449 3.40 -16.91 21.88
C SER A 449 4.31 -16.46 23.04
N ASN A 450 5.49 -15.88 22.76
CA ASN A 450 6.51 -15.47 23.74
C ASN A 450 6.98 -14.05 23.47
N VAL A 451 6.09 -13.08 23.63
CA VAL A 451 6.36 -11.68 23.26
C VAL A 451 6.83 -10.80 24.43
N GLU A 452 6.81 -11.34 25.66
CA GLU A 452 7.06 -10.59 26.91
C GLU A 452 8.44 -9.93 26.93
N GLN A 453 9.44 -10.59 26.36
CA GLN A 453 10.80 -10.03 26.28
C GLN A 453 10.84 -8.78 25.39
N VAL A 454 10.15 -8.82 24.25
CA VAL A 454 10.07 -7.66 23.35
C VAL A 454 9.27 -6.52 23.98
N GLN A 455 8.18 -6.85 24.70
CA GLN A 455 7.41 -5.86 25.48
C GLN A 455 8.27 -5.18 26.55
N PHE A 456 9.04 -5.99 27.30
CA PHE A 456 9.97 -5.45 28.31
C PHE A 456 10.97 -4.49 27.66
N LEU A 457 11.64 -4.89 26.58
CA LEU A 457 12.60 -4.04 25.90
C LEU A 457 11.97 -2.76 25.38
N ALA A 458 10.79 -2.83 24.78
CA ALA A 458 10.06 -1.65 24.35
C ALA A 458 9.78 -0.70 25.51
N SER A 459 9.44 -1.22 26.70
CA SER A 459 9.18 -0.41 27.90
C SER A 459 10.43 0.32 28.44
N GLN A 460 11.63 -0.21 28.19
CA GLN A 460 12.89 0.43 28.59
C GLN A 460 13.26 1.61 27.69
N PHE A 461 12.87 1.54 26.38
CA PHE A 461 13.42 2.45 25.38
C PHE A 461 12.37 3.34 24.68
N PHE A 462 11.08 3.29 25.04
CA PHE A 462 10.02 4.05 24.32
C PHE A 462 10.17 5.57 24.40
N ASN A 463 10.92 6.10 25.37
CA ASN A 463 11.21 7.53 25.51
C ASN A 463 12.46 7.99 24.74
N GLY A 464 13.16 7.09 24.04
CA GLY A 464 14.31 7.46 23.22
C GLY A 464 13.92 8.43 22.09
N HIS A 465 14.85 9.34 21.74
CA HIS A 465 14.66 10.29 20.66
C HIS A 465 15.21 9.76 19.33
N ASP A 466 16.38 9.13 19.38
CA ASP A 466 17.10 8.59 18.23
C ASP A 466 17.46 7.13 18.47
N MET A 467 17.31 6.30 17.45
CA MET A 467 17.66 4.88 17.49
C MET A 467 18.37 4.47 16.22
N PHE A 468 19.39 3.62 16.35
CA PHE A 468 20.12 3.12 15.19
C PHE A 468 19.91 1.62 15.03
N PHE A 469 19.74 1.22 13.78
CA PHE A 469 19.72 -0.18 13.39
C PHE A 469 20.97 -0.49 12.59
N ILE A 470 21.69 -1.54 12.97
CA ILE A 470 22.90 -1.92 12.25
C ILE A 470 22.86 -3.39 11.87
N GLY A 471 23.38 -3.69 10.69
CA GLY A 471 23.48 -5.05 10.17
C GLY A 471 24.55 -5.15 9.10
N ARG A 472 24.84 -6.38 8.67
CA ARG A 472 25.70 -6.64 7.52
C ARG A 472 25.03 -7.57 6.54
N ASN A 473 25.21 -7.33 5.23
CA ASN A 473 24.59 -8.13 4.18
C ASN A 473 23.06 -8.11 4.34
N VAL A 474 22.39 -9.26 4.41
CA VAL A 474 20.93 -9.36 4.54
C VAL A 474 20.41 -8.69 5.82
N ASP A 475 21.16 -8.73 6.90
CA ASP A 475 20.80 -8.08 8.16
C ASP A 475 20.76 -6.55 8.03
N TYR A 476 21.58 -5.96 7.16
CA TYR A 476 21.49 -4.53 6.84
C TYR A 476 20.17 -4.23 6.08
N ALA A 477 19.80 -5.07 5.13
CA ALA A 477 18.53 -4.89 4.41
C ALA A 477 17.31 -4.98 5.34
N LEU A 478 17.33 -5.90 6.31
CA LEU A 478 16.30 -6.02 7.34
C LEU A 478 16.30 -4.83 8.30
N SER A 479 17.46 -4.28 8.63
CA SER A 479 17.60 -3.08 9.45
C SER A 479 16.86 -1.87 8.85
N LEU A 480 16.87 -1.73 7.52
CA LEU A 480 16.14 -0.68 6.82
C LEU A 480 14.62 -0.79 7.07
N GLU A 481 14.07 -2.00 6.96
CA GLU A 481 12.64 -2.22 7.21
C GLU A 481 12.28 -2.02 8.68
N ALA A 482 13.09 -2.52 9.61
CA ALA A 482 12.88 -2.35 11.04
C ALA A 482 12.87 -0.87 11.44
N SER A 483 13.84 -0.09 10.94
CA SER A 483 13.91 1.36 11.12
C SER A 483 12.70 2.06 10.53
N LEU A 484 12.23 1.66 9.34
CA LEU A 484 11.04 2.21 8.71
C LEU A 484 9.81 1.99 9.58
N LYS A 485 9.57 0.77 10.08
CA LYS A 485 8.42 0.47 10.97
C LYS A 485 8.44 1.32 12.23
N LEU A 486 9.59 1.48 12.86
CA LEU A 486 9.70 2.32 14.05
C LEU A 486 9.36 3.79 13.76
N LYS A 487 9.91 4.36 12.68
CA LYS A 487 9.64 5.75 12.26
C LYS A 487 8.16 6.00 12.00
N GLU A 488 7.54 5.11 11.22
CA GLU A 488 6.17 5.27 10.75
C GLU A 488 5.16 5.41 11.88
N ILE A 489 5.27 4.58 12.91
CA ILE A 489 4.22 4.45 13.93
C ILE A 489 4.55 5.10 15.28
N SER A 490 5.84 5.28 15.61
CA SER A 490 6.27 5.86 16.88
C SER A 490 6.77 7.29 16.78
N TYR A 491 7.07 7.75 15.56
CA TYR A 491 7.67 9.05 15.25
C TYR A 491 9.06 9.25 15.87
N ILE A 492 9.70 8.18 16.35
CA ILE A 492 11.09 8.22 16.80
C ILE A 492 11.96 8.28 15.54
N HIS A 493 12.90 9.24 15.52
CA HIS A 493 13.88 9.26 14.46
C HIS A 493 14.77 8.01 14.56
N SER A 494 14.89 7.29 13.47
CA SER A 494 15.75 6.10 13.41
C SER A 494 16.41 5.97 12.05
N GLU A 495 17.62 5.45 12.05
CA GLU A 495 18.38 5.21 10.82
C GLU A 495 18.97 3.80 10.83
N ALA A 496 19.10 3.24 9.64
CA ALA A 496 19.72 1.93 9.45
C ALA A 496 21.01 2.05 8.65
N TYR A 497 22.08 1.43 9.14
CA TYR A 497 23.39 1.47 8.52
C TYR A 497 23.98 0.09 8.29
N ALA A 498 24.70 -0.07 7.20
CA ALA A 498 25.66 -1.14 7.09
C ALA A 498 26.69 -0.98 8.22
N ALA A 499 26.78 -1.95 9.14
CA ALA A 499 27.52 -1.79 10.38
C ALA A 499 28.99 -1.42 10.18
N GLY A 500 29.59 -1.85 9.06
CA GLY A 500 30.97 -1.47 8.71
C GLY A 500 31.11 -0.02 8.27
N GLU A 501 30.04 0.58 7.73
CA GLU A 501 30.05 1.95 7.23
C GLU A 501 29.90 2.98 8.36
N LEU A 502 29.34 2.58 9.50
CA LEU A 502 29.09 3.48 10.63
C LEU A 502 30.33 4.29 11.05
N LYS A 503 31.51 3.68 11.02
CA LYS A 503 32.78 4.32 11.39
C LYS A 503 33.27 5.39 10.39
N HIS A 504 32.70 5.47 9.20
CA HIS A 504 33.09 6.44 8.17
C HIS A 504 32.34 7.78 8.26
N GLY A 505 31.67 8.03 9.40
CA GLY A 505 31.03 9.31 9.68
C GLY A 505 30.00 9.19 10.80
N THR A 506 28.97 8.42 10.60
CA THR A 506 27.74 8.37 11.40
C THR A 506 27.96 7.93 12.85
N ILE A 507 29.04 7.21 13.14
CA ILE A 507 29.40 6.83 14.52
C ILE A 507 29.58 8.06 15.45
N SER A 508 29.78 9.24 14.88
CA SER A 508 29.81 10.52 15.62
C SER A 508 28.49 10.86 16.34
N LEU A 509 27.38 10.25 15.93
CA LEU A 509 26.07 10.40 16.54
C LEU A 509 25.85 9.47 17.75
N ILE A 510 26.75 8.52 17.96
CA ILE A 510 26.66 7.59 19.09
C ILE A 510 27.20 8.27 20.34
N GLU A 511 26.35 8.44 21.33
CA GLU A 511 26.66 9.00 22.63
C GLU A 511 26.14 8.08 23.75
N ASN A 512 26.41 8.46 25.00
CA ASN A 512 26.01 7.66 26.15
C ASN A 512 24.48 7.48 26.23
N GLY A 513 24.01 6.24 26.19
CA GLY A 513 22.59 5.88 26.23
C GLY A 513 21.92 5.79 24.86
N THR A 514 22.60 6.11 23.75
CA THR A 514 22.06 5.89 22.40
C THR A 514 21.71 4.42 22.22
N LEU A 515 20.46 4.13 21.81
CA LEU A 515 20.04 2.76 21.51
C LEU A 515 20.49 2.34 20.12
N VAL A 516 21.22 1.23 20.07
CA VAL A 516 21.61 0.55 18.83
C VAL A 516 20.99 -0.85 18.80
N ILE A 517 20.21 -1.13 17.78
CA ILE A 517 19.65 -2.47 17.52
C ILE A 517 20.53 -3.14 16.46
N ALA A 518 21.24 -4.19 16.86
CA ALA A 518 22.18 -4.91 16.03
C ALA A 518 21.58 -6.24 15.55
N LEU A 519 21.41 -6.40 14.23
CA LEU A 519 20.96 -7.66 13.65
C LEU A 519 22.18 -8.55 13.40
N CYS A 520 22.19 -9.73 14.02
CA CYS A 520 23.30 -10.69 14.03
C CYS A 520 22.82 -12.09 13.61
N THR A 521 21.91 -12.15 12.63
CA THR A 521 21.31 -13.40 12.19
C THR A 521 22.02 -14.02 10.98
N TYR A 522 22.80 -13.24 10.25
CA TYR A 522 23.61 -13.71 9.12
C TYR A 522 24.99 -14.23 9.61
N ARG A 523 25.05 -15.53 9.92
CA ARG A 523 26.21 -16.20 10.52
C ARG A 523 27.57 -15.94 9.85
N PRO A 524 27.69 -15.88 8.50
CA PRO A 524 29.01 -15.68 7.86
C PRO A 524 29.71 -14.38 8.25
N LEU A 525 28.96 -13.40 8.78
CA LEU A 525 29.52 -12.10 9.19
C LEU A 525 29.38 -11.81 10.70
N LEU A 526 29.06 -12.82 11.50
CA LEU A 526 28.82 -12.68 12.94
C LEU A 526 30.00 -12.05 13.68
N GLU A 527 31.23 -12.53 13.46
CA GLU A 527 32.42 -11.96 14.08
C GLU A 527 32.62 -10.47 13.76
N LYS A 528 32.25 -10.07 12.54
CA LYS A 528 32.31 -8.66 12.13
C LYS A 528 31.26 -7.84 12.85
N MET A 529 30.06 -8.39 13.07
CA MET A 529 28.99 -7.75 13.83
C MET A 529 29.38 -7.60 15.30
N ILE A 530 29.94 -8.62 15.92
CA ILE A 530 30.48 -8.56 17.31
C ILE A 530 31.51 -7.43 17.44
N SER A 531 32.40 -7.26 16.46
CA SER A 531 33.36 -6.15 16.44
C SER A 531 32.64 -4.80 16.37
N ASN A 532 31.62 -4.65 15.51
CA ASN A 532 30.88 -3.40 15.39
C ASN A 532 30.04 -3.09 16.64
N ILE A 533 29.49 -4.10 17.32
CA ILE A 533 28.83 -3.92 18.62
C ILE A 533 29.82 -3.34 19.65
N LYS A 534 31.02 -3.90 19.74
CA LYS A 534 32.08 -3.37 20.65
C LYS A 534 32.44 -1.92 20.29
N GLU A 535 32.48 -1.56 19.00
CA GLU A 535 32.81 -0.20 18.56
C GLU A 535 31.77 0.84 19.05
N VAL A 536 30.47 0.53 18.97
CA VAL A 536 29.40 1.44 19.43
C VAL A 536 29.31 1.45 20.97
N LYS A 537 29.48 0.30 21.62
CA LYS A 537 29.48 0.21 23.08
C LYS A 537 30.64 0.99 23.72
N ALA A 538 31.82 1.01 23.07
CA ALA A 538 32.95 1.82 23.51
C ALA A 538 32.67 3.32 23.52
N ARG A 539 31.56 3.75 22.90
CA ARG A 539 31.08 5.16 22.88
C ARG A 539 29.85 5.38 23.75
N GLY A 540 29.45 4.37 24.53
CA GLY A 540 28.35 4.46 25.48
C GLY A 540 26.99 4.03 24.95
N ALA A 541 26.90 3.43 23.76
CA ALA A 541 25.64 2.88 23.25
C ALA A 541 25.11 1.75 24.14
N SER A 542 23.79 1.70 24.29
CA SER A 542 23.06 0.52 24.76
C SER A 542 22.70 -0.34 23.56
N VAL A 543 22.99 -1.63 23.60
CA VAL A 543 22.84 -2.54 22.44
C VAL A 543 21.80 -3.63 22.71
N ILE A 544 20.78 -3.69 21.86
CA ILE A 544 19.90 -4.86 21.71
C ILE A 544 20.41 -5.65 20.50
N ALA A 545 20.77 -6.92 20.66
CA ALA A 545 21.13 -7.78 19.55
C ALA A 545 19.99 -8.75 19.20
N VAL A 546 19.64 -8.86 17.91
CA VAL A 546 18.78 -9.93 17.40
C VAL A 546 19.68 -11.06 16.93
N ILE A 547 19.53 -12.22 17.55
CA ILE A 547 20.47 -13.36 17.41
C ILE A 547 19.73 -14.67 17.16
N ASN A 548 20.41 -15.66 16.56
CA ASN A 548 19.93 -17.04 16.54
C ASN A 548 20.00 -17.65 17.96
N GLU A 549 19.13 -18.62 18.25
CA GLU A 549 19.02 -19.24 19.60
C GLU A 549 20.34 -19.77 20.15
N ASP A 550 21.20 -20.28 19.30
CA ASP A 550 22.48 -20.91 19.64
C ASP A 550 23.67 -19.93 19.69
N ASP A 551 23.46 -18.63 19.41
CA ASP A 551 24.54 -17.62 19.43
C ASP A 551 24.84 -17.12 20.85
N ALA A 552 25.72 -17.86 21.55
CA ALA A 552 26.19 -17.44 22.84
C ALA A 552 27.31 -16.36 22.76
N GLN A 553 27.93 -16.15 21.60
CA GLN A 553 29.04 -15.20 21.47
C GLN A 553 28.54 -13.75 21.47
N THR A 554 27.55 -13.45 20.68
CA THR A 554 26.95 -12.11 20.62
C THR A 554 26.32 -11.73 21.95
N GLU A 555 25.70 -12.68 22.66
CA GLU A 555 25.11 -12.45 23.99
C GLU A 555 26.15 -11.90 24.99
N THR A 556 27.42 -12.30 24.92
CA THR A 556 28.43 -11.81 25.84
C THR A 556 28.81 -10.34 25.64
N VAL A 557 28.48 -9.75 24.50
CA VAL A 557 28.85 -8.38 24.14
C VAL A 557 27.69 -7.41 24.07
N ALA A 558 26.46 -7.90 23.86
CA ALA A 558 25.25 -7.09 23.87
C ALA A 558 24.77 -6.80 25.30
N ASP A 559 23.95 -5.77 25.50
CA ASP A 559 23.29 -5.50 26.77
C ASP A 559 21.98 -6.30 26.93
N TYR A 560 21.32 -6.49 25.80
CA TYR A 560 20.08 -7.27 25.68
C TYR A 560 20.09 -8.08 24.40
N VAL A 561 19.36 -9.19 24.40
CA VAL A 561 19.21 -10.04 23.20
C VAL A 561 17.75 -10.33 22.91
N ILE A 562 17.42 -10.46 21.64
CA ILE A 562 16.16 -11.02 21.15
C ILE A 562 16.54 -12.27 20.36
N ARG A 563 16.01 -13.44 20.73
CA ARG A 563 16.35 -14.71 20.09
C ARG A 563 15.32 -15.07 19.05
N ILE A 564 15.81 -15.55 17.90
CA ILE A 564 14.98 -16.17 16.87
C ILE A 564 15.35 -17.65 16.75
N PRO A 565 14.41 -18.52 16.34
CA PRO A 565 14.70 -19.92 16.07
C PRO A 565 15.84 -20.09 15.09
N GLU A 566 16.64 -21.13 15.28
CA GLU A 566 17.76 -21.42 14.38
C GLU A 566 17.25 -21.66 12.95
N CYS A 567 17.82 -20.92 12.01
CA CYS A 567 17.55 -21.06 10.59
C CYS A 567 18.72 -20.52 9.78
N GLU A 568 19.37 -21.36 8.99
CA GLU A 568 20.45 -20.97 8.06
C GLU A 568 19.98 -21.03 6.61
N SER A 569 18.95 -20.26 6.27
CA SER A 569 18.35 -20.31 4.94
C SER A 569 17.76 -18.98 4.53
N ILE A 570 17.16 -18.97 3.33
CA ILE A 570 16.35 -17.84 2.86
C ILE A 570 15.11 -17.54 3.74
N ALA A 571 14.79 -18.43 4.68
CA ALA A 571 13.68 -18.25 5.63
C ALA A 571 14.04 -17.32 6.81
N THR A 572 15.33 -17.19 7.17
CA THR A 572 15.81 -16.36 8.29
C THR A 572 15.23 -14.94 8.31
N PRO A 573 15.17 -14.19 7.19
CA PRO A 573 14.59 -12.84 7.18
C PRO A 573 13.17 -12.76 7.69
N SER A 574 12.34 -13.77 7.37
CA SER A 574 10.94 -13.82 7.82
C SER A 574 10.80 -14.01 9.33
N LEU A 575 11.77 -14.67 9.97
CA LEU A 575 11.82 -14.81 11.42
C LEU A 575 12.38 -13.56 12.09
N THR A 576 13.44 -12.97 11.52
CA THR A 576 14.15 -11.81 12.08
C THR A 576 13.27 -10.56 12.15
N ILE A 577 12.40 -10.33 11.15
CA ILE A 577 11.64 -9.07 11.07
C ILE A 577 10.50 -8.99 12.10
N VAL A 578 9.89 -10.12 12.47
CA VAL A 578 8.68 -10.13 13.31
C VAL A 578 8.89 -9.55 14.71
N PRO A 579 9.94 -9.91 15.48
CA PRO A 579 10.18 -9.27 16.77
C PRO A 579 10.49 -7.77 16.65
N LEU A 580 11.02 -7.32 15.52
CA LEU A 580 11.27 -5.89 15.27
C LEU A 580 9.97 -5.13 14.95
N GLN A 581 9.02 -5.75 14.26
CA GLN A 581 7.66 -5.23 14.09
C GLN A 581 6.94 -5.11 15.45
N LEU A 582 7.05 -6.13 16.30
CA LEU A 582 6.50 -6.09 17.66
C LEU A 582 7.15 -5.01 18.51
N PHE A 583 8.47 -4.84 18.44
CA PHE A 583 9.19 -3.79 19.17
C PHE A 583 8.68 -2.40 18.78
N ALA A 584 8.57 -2.12 17.48
CA ALA A 584 8.02 -0.86 16.99
C ALA A 584 6.58 -0.65 17.46
N TYR A 585 5.74 -1.70 17.38
CA TYR A 585 4.35 -1.68 17.84
C TYR A 585 4.23 -1.34 19.33
N TYR A 586 4.99 -2.01 20.21
CA TYR A 586 4.91 -1.78 21.64
C TYR A 586 5.44 -0.40 22.02
N ILE A 587 6.51 0.09 21.40
CA ILE A 587 6.98 1.48 21.57
C ILE A 587 5.88 2.46 21.21
N ALA A 588 5.25 2.33 20.05
CA ALA A 588 4.19 3.22 19.60
C ALA A 588 2.97 3.18 20.54
N SER A 589 2.61 1.98 21.03
CA SER A 589 1.53 1.79 22.00
C SER A 589 1.80 2.51 23.33
N LEU A 590 3.01 2.36 23.87
CA LEU A 590 3.43 3.04 25.12
C LEU A 590 3.48 4.57 24.96
N LYS A 591 3.79 5.08 23.79
CA LYS A 591 3.77 6.51 23.45
C LYS A 591 2.35 7.04 23.23
N GLY A 592 1.32 6.19 23.16
CA GLY A 592 -0.05 6.58 22.85
C GLY A 592 -0.25 7.07 21.41
N CYS A 593 0.58 6.61 20.48
CA CYS A 593 0.48 6.96 19.06
C CYS A 593 -0.72 6.27 18.39
N ASP A 594 -1.28 6.88 17.34
CA ASP A 594 -2.25 6.21 16.48
C ASP A 594 -1.50 5.22 15.56
N ILE A 595 -1.51 3.94 15.94
CA ILE A 595 -0.70 2.90 15.30
C ILE A 595 -1.26 2.50 13.94
N ASP A 596 -2.59 2.39 13.85
CA ASP A 596 -3.25 1.95 12.61
C ASP A 596 -3.29 3.05 11.55
N LYS A 597 -3.34 4.31 11.98
CA LYS A 597 -3.43 5.50 11.11
C LYS A 597 -2.41 6.56 11.56
N PRO A 598 -1.11 6.29 11.41
CA PRO A 598 -0.08 7.23 11.82
C PRO A 598 -0.14 8.50 10.97
N ARG A 599 0.14 9.64 11.62
CA ARG A 599 0.06 10.97 10.99
C ARG A 599 0.88 11.04 9.70
N ASN A 600 0.37 11.78 8.71
CA ASN A 600 1.04 12.06 7.43
C ASN A 600 1.32 10.82 6.56
N LEU A 601 0.74 9.67 6.85
CA LEU A 601 0.91 8.45 6.07
C LEU A 601 -0.43 7.95 5.52
N ALA A 602 -0.36 7.28 4.40
CA ALA A 602 -1.48 6.59 3.77
C ALA A 602 -1.09 5.16 3.41
N LYS A 603 -2.05 4.21 3.47
CA LYS A 603 -1.79 2.78 3.20
C LYS A 603 -1.27 2.52 1.79
N SER A 604 -1.68 3.30 0.81
CA SER A 604 -1.21 3.18 -0.58
C SER A 604 -1.16 4.57 -1.21
N VAL A 605 -0.07 4.89 -1.89
CA VAL A 605 0.16 6.17 -2.56
C VAL A 605 -0.20 6.01 -4.04
N THR A 606 -1.26 6.68 -4.49
CA THR A 606 -1.77 6.65 -5.87
C THR A 606 -1.63 8.00 -6.57
N VAL A 607 -0.70 8.80 -6.11
CA VAL A 607 -0.32 10.10 -6.68
C VAL A 607 1.20 10.18 -6.73
N GLU A 608 1.72 10.92 -7.70
CA GLU A 608 3.13 11.31 -7.77
C GLU A 608 3.41 12.56 -6.93
#